data_2544a5bf292f5d4410c0c85dc45b3c57
#
_entry.id   2544a5bf292f5d4410c0c85dc45b3c57
#
_cell.length_a   1.000
_cell.length_b   1.000
_cell.length_c   1.000
_cell.angle_alpha   90.00
_cell.angle_beta   90.00
_cell.angle_gamma   90.00
#
_symmetry.space_group_name_H-M   'P 1'
#
loop_
_entity.id
_entity.type
_entity.pdbx_description
1 polymer ?
#
loop_
_entity_poly.entity_id
_entity_poly.type
_entity_poly.pdbx_seq_one_letter_code
_entity_poly.pdbx_strand_id
1 'polypeptide(L)'
;IAITVRGASELDTYSDIYQETVDAAKADVEKRLGSDSFVLDRDSNVGFVSYEGDAEKIDAISKIFPIFFFLVAALVCLTTMTRMVEEERIQIGTMKALGYGKPKILFKYIFYSFTATVTGSILGLVIGYNLFPRAIFAAYSILYTLPSIETPFHWTFGAATTFAALLCTEIFTIAACINTTKEVPAALMLPKAPKMGKRILLERIRPLWRRLPFIRKVTARNIFRYKKRLFMTVIGIAGCTALMLTGFGLKNSISDIVGKQFSDVILYDFNAVVHSQTDFENSGAADILQEYGAEYLPYYEKYIDAYAEDGSEFIHAYVLSPDCTEGVSEKRRADFFSLHSREKSEKDREYYSLTQDGVIITAKLSK
;
A
#
# COMPACT_ATOMS: atom_id res chain seq x y z
N ILE A 1 -19.13 -29.11 18.85
CA ILE A 1 -18.18 -29.36 19.94
C ILE A 1 -16.99 -28.45 19.71
N ALA A 2 -16.64 -27.58 20.67
CA ALA A 2 -15.43 -26.78 20.58
C ALA A 2 -14.23 -27.58 21.09
N ILE A 3 -13.13 -27.59 20.36
CA ILE A 3 -11.93 -28.37 20.67
C ILE A 3 -10.74 -27.42 20.83
N THR A 4 -9.95 -27.62 21.87
CA THR A 4 -8.65 -26.94 22.04
C THR A 4 -7.54 -27.96 21.94
N VAL A 5 -6.54 -27.69 21.10
CA VAL A 5 -5.39 -28.57 20.93
C VAL A 5 -4.36 -28.28 22.00
N ARG A 6 -3.89 -29.33 22.69
CA ARG A 6 -2.92 -29.20 23.80
C ARG A 6 -1.58 -28.67 23.24
N GLY A 7 -1.10 -27.60 23.84
CA GLY A 7 0.15 -26.94 23.39
C GLY A 7 -0.05 -25.85 22.33
N ALA A 8 -1.15 -25.84 21.60
CA ALA A 8 -1.42 -24.79 20.62
C ALA A 8 -1.71 -23.43 21.26
N SER A 9 -2.22 -23.39 22.50
CA SER A 9 -2.50 -22.14 23.22
C SER A 9 -1.25 -21.35 23.63
N GLU A 10 -0.08 -21.98 23.62
CA GLU A 10 1.21 -21.35 23.95
C GLU A 10 1.95 -20.85 22.70
N LEU A 11 1.46 -21.23 21.52
CA LEU A 11 2.03 -20.84 20.22
C LEU A 11 1.36 -19.57 19.73
N ASP A 12 2.13 -18.80 18.95
CA ASP A 12 1.55 -17.68 18.19
C ASP A 12 0.57 -18.24 17.14
N THR A 13 -0.66 -17.75 17.16
CA THR A 13 -1.76 -18.21 16.29
C THR A 13 -1.43 -18.08 14.80
N TYR A 14 -0.54 -17.15 14.45
CA TYR A 14 -0.10 -16.88 13.07
C TYR A 14 1.23 -17.57 12.71
N SER A 15 1.72 -18.48 13.54
CA SER A 15 2.94 -19.23 13.24
C SER A 15 2.65 -20.51 12.48
N ASP A 16 3.55 -20.89 11.55
CA ASP A 16 3.48 -22.15 10.82
C ASP A 16 3.37 -23.36 11.76
N ILE A 17 4.07 -23.31 12.91
CA ILE A 17 4.05 -24.36 13.93
C ILE A 17 2.65 -24.52 14.54
N TYR A 18 1.91 -23.42 14.74
CA TYR A 18 0.55 -23.48 15.22
C TYR A 18 -0.36 -24.17 14.20
N GLN A 19 -0.26 -23.78 12.93
CA GLN A 19 -1.06 -24.36 11.85
C GLN A 19 -0.76 -25.85 11.69
N GLU A 20 0.49 -26.25 11.60
CA GLU A 20 0.87 -27.67 11.52
C GLU A 20 0.32 -28.48 12.71
N THR A 21 0.36 -27.92 13.92
CA THR A 21 -0.13 -28.61 15.12
C THR A 21 -1.66 -28.78 15.11
N VAL A 22 -2.37 -27.77 14.64
CA VAL A 22 -3.84 -27.79 14.54
C VAL A 22 -4.30 -28.71 13.42
N ASP A 23 -3.65 -28.63 12.25
CA ASP A 23 -3.96 -29.44 11.07
C ASP A 23 -3.73 -30.95 11.33
N ALA A 24 -2.64 -31.29 11.99
CA ALA A 24 -2.39 -32.67 12.39
C ALA A 24 -3.50 -33.21 13.31
N ALA A 25 -3.91 -32.40 14.29
CA ALA A 25 -5.00 -32.78 15.21
C ALA A 25 -6.35 -32.87 14.47
N LYS A 26 -6.64 -31.94 13.55
CA LYS A 26 -7.82 -31.91 12.70
C LYS A 26 -7.93 -33.18 11.86
N ALA A 27 -6.85 -33.51 11.14
CA ALA A 27 -6.82 -34.71 10.29
C ALA A 27 -7.07 -36.01 11.09
N ASP A 28 -6.58 -36.10 12.30
CA ASP A 28 -6.78 -37.27 13.17
C ASP A 28 -8.24 -37.36 13.66
N VAL A 29 -8.87 -36.23 13.94
CA VAL A 29 -10.29 -36.14 14.34
C VAL A 29 -11.20 -36.47 13.15
N GLU A 30 -10.96 -35.91 11.96
CA GLU A 30 -11.72 -36.19 10.74
C GLU A 30 -11.69 -37.67 10.38
N LYS A 31 -10.51 -38.30 10.48
CA LYS A 31 -10.34 -39.72 10.23
C LYS A 31 -11.17 -40.60 11.17
N ARG A 32 -11.43 -40.14 12.41
CA ARG A 32 -12.20 -40.87 13.41
C ARG A 32 -13.70 -40.64 13.33
N LEU A 33 -14.13 -39.46 12.89
CA LEU A 33 -15.53 -39.07 12.84
C LEU A 33 -16.26 -39.58 11.59
N GLY A 34 -15.53 -39.89 10.50
CA GLY A 34 -16.12 -40.34 9.24
C GLY A 34 -16.72 -39.24 8.38
N SER A 35 -17.34 -39.65 7.26
CA SER A 35 -17.79 -38.74 6.19
C SER A 35 -18.99 -37.85 6.53
N ASP A 36 -19.71 -38.13 7.62
CA ASP A 36 -20.95 -37.43 7.98
C ASP A 36 -20.70 -36.24 8.96
N SER A 37 -19.45 -35.91 9.21
CA SER A 37 -19.06 -34.84 10.15
C SER A 37 -18.12 -33.84 9.48
N PHE A 38 -18.29 -32.58 9.86
CA PHE A 38 -17.41 -31.49 9.42
C PHE A 38 -16.55 -31.04 10.60
N VAL A 39 -15.24 -31.00 10.39
CA VAL A 39 -14.30 -30.42 11.35
C VAL A 39 -13.86 -29.08 10.77
N LEU A 40 -14.34 -28.00 11.39
CA LEU A 40 -14.06 -26.64 10.97
C LEU A 40 -12.95 -26.05 11.85
N ASP A 41 -11.91 -25.53 11.23
CA ASP A 41 -10.85 -24.76 11.84
C ASP A 41 -11.14 -23.25 11.82
N ARG A 42 -10.16 -22.45 12.21
CA ARG A 42 -10.27 -20.99 12.12
C ARG A 42 -10.31 -20.51 10.67
N ASP A 43 -9.62 -21.20 9.77
CA ASP A 43 -9.52 -20.84 8.36
C ASP A 43 -10.82 -21.13 7.60
N SER A 44 -11.69 -21.98 8.17
CA SER A 44 -13.05 -22.16 7.69
C SER A 44 -13.99 -21.00 8.09
N ASN A 45 -13.57 -20.13 9.00
CA ASN A 45 -14.34 -18.98 9.45
C ASN A 45 -14.04 -17.76 8.57
N VAL A 46 -15.01 -17.40 7.71
CA VAL A 46 -14.89 -16.25 6.79
C VAL A 46 -14.48 -14.95 7.48
N GLY A 47 -14.99 -14.70 8.69
CA GLY A 47 -14.63 -13.49 9.45
C GLY A 47 -13.16 -13.49 9.86
N PHE A 48 -12.62 -14.66 10.26
CA PHE A 48 -11.22 -14.80 10.64
C PHE A 48 -10.29 -14.59 9.41
N VAL A 49 -10.55 -15.31 8.33
CA VAL A 49 -9.75 -15.22 7.09
C VAL A 49 -9.78 -13.80 6.50
N SER A 50 -10.94 -13.15 6.52
CA SER A 50 -11.06 -11.77 6.05
C SER A 50 -10.23 -10.81 6.90
N TYR A 51 -10.28 -10.96 8.23
CA TYR A 51 -9.48 -10.14 9.16
C TYR A 51 -7.98 -10.36 8.98
N GLU A 52 -7.56 -11.61 8.84
CA GLU A 52 -6.16 -11.97 8.58
C GLU A 52 -5.66 -11.38 7.27
N GLY A 53 -6.39 -11.56 6.18
CA GLY A 53 -6.04 -10.95 4.89
C GLY A 53 -6.00 -9.43 4.91
N ASP A 54 -6.79 -8.77 5.76
CA ASP A 54 -6.71 -7.33 5.95
C ASP A 54 -5.50 -6.92 6.79
N ALA A 55 -5.13 -7.72 7.81
CA ALA A 55 -3.92 -7.52 8.59
C ALA A 55 -2.66 -7.66 7.73
N GLU A 56 -2.60 -8.66 6.85
CA GLU A 56 -1.50 -8.84 5.89
C GLU A 56 -1.35 -7.66 4.92
N LYS A 57 -2.46 -7.09 4.45
CA LYS A 57 -2.42 -5.89 3.60
C LYS A 57 -1.81 -4.70 4.33
N ILE A 58 -2.14 -4.52 5.62
CA ILE A 58 -1.54 -3.47 6.46
C ILE A 58 -0.06 -3.73 6.66
N ASP A 59 0.34 -4.97 6.92
CA ASP A 59 1.75 -5.35 7.08
C ASP A 59 2.55 -5.07 5.80
N ALA A 60 2.03 -5.44 4.63
CA ALA A 60 2.66 -5.14 3.34
C ALA A 60 2.83 -3.62 3.12
N ILE A 61 1.80 -2.83 3.44
CA ILE A 61 1.87 -1.37 3.38
C ILE A 61 2.94 -0.84 4.35
N SER A 62 2.97 -1.37 5.58
CA SER A 62 3.92 -0.95 6.62
C SER A 62 5.37 -1.18 6.23
N LYS A 63 5.67 -2.18 5.41
CA LYS A 63 7.01 -2.48 4.90
C LYS A 63 7.45 -1.56 3.75
N ILE A 64 6.53 -1.20 2.87
CA ILE A 64 6.83 -0.44 1.64
C ILE A 64 6.87 1.08 1.90
N PHE A 65 5.89 1.62 2.63
CA PHE A 65 5.74 3.06 2.82
C PHE A 65 6.94 3.74 3.49
N PRO A 66 7.58 3.18 4.53
CA PRO A 66 8.74 3.79 5.15
C PRO A 66 9.90 4.05 4.18
N ILE A 67 10.11 3.17 3.19
CA ILE A 67 11.15 3.33 2.19
C ILE A 67 10.94 4.64 1.41
N PHE A 68 9.72 4.91 0.96
CA PHE A 68 9.39 6.15 0.27
C PHE A 68 9.53 7.38 1.18
N PHE A 69 9.10 7.29 2.44
CA PHE A 69 9.26 8.40 3.38
C PHE A 69 10.73 8.72 3.66
N PHE A 70 11.58 7.71 3.86
CA PHE A 70 13.03 7.92 4.03
C PHE A 70 13.67 8.51 2.77
N LEU A 71 13.26 8.09 1.59
CA LEU A 71 13.75 8.65 0.33
C LEU A 71 13.38 10.13 0.20
N VAL A 72 12.14 10.50 0.50
CA VAL A 72 11.71 11.91 0.49
C VAL A 72 12.44 12.72 1.57
N ALA A 73 12.56 12.19 2.79
CA ALA A 73 13.30 12.83 3.86
C ALA A 73 14.78 13.09 3.48
N ALA A 74 15.43 12.10 2.86
CA ALA A 74 16.79 12.22 2.34
C ALA A 74 16.92 13.34 1.30
N LEU A 75 15.99 13.44 0.36
CA LEU A 75 15.97 14.48 -0.68
C LEU A 75 15.77 15.87 -0.07
N VAL A 76 14.84 16.00 0.87
CA VAL A 76 14.58 17.27 1.58
C VAL A 76 15.81 17.66 2.39
N CYS A 77 16.39 16.72 3.14
CA CYS A 77 17.62 16.95 3.92
C CYS A 77 18.76 17.41 3.01
N LEU A 78 19.04 16.68 1.92
CA LEU A 78 20.09 17.02 0.97
C LEU A 78 19.87 18.41 0.37
N THR A 79 18.65 18.76 0.02
CA THR A 79 18.30 20.08 -0.56
C THR A 79 18.52 21.18 0.46
N THR A 80 18.02 21.03 1.67
CA THR A 80 18.12 22.01 2.75
C THR A 80 19.58 22.22 3.17
N MET A 81 20.32 21.12 3.40
CA MET A 81 21.73 21.20 3.78
C MET A 81 22.60 21.78 2.68
N THR A 82 22.37 21.43 1.42
CA THR A 82 23.12 22.04 0.30
C THR A 82 22.87 23.55 0.25
N ARG A 83 21.63 23.98 0.45
CA ARG A 83 21.27 25.40 0.47
C ARG A 83 21.93 26.12 1.65
N MET A 84 21.83 25.57 2.86
CA MET A 84 22.39 26.13 4.09
C MET A 84 23.91 26.29 3.96
N VAL A 85 24.63 25.30 3.46
CA VAL A 85 26.08 25.34 3.23
C VAL A 85 26.46 26.34 2.14
N GLU A 86 25.64 26.50 1.08
CA GLU A 86 25.89 27.54 0.06
C GLU A 86 25.66 28.96 0.60
N GLU A 87 24.64 29.16 1.45
CA GLU A 87 24.37 30.46 2.10
C GLU A 87 25.43 30.84 3.10
N GLU A 88 25.95 29.88 3.89
CA GLU A 88 27.00 30.11 4.90
C GLU A 88 28.43 29.99 4.34
N ARG A 89 28.62 29.97 3.05
CA ARG A 89 29.90 29.73 2.37
C ARG A 89 31.00 30.69 2.85
N ILE A 90 30.68 31.97 3.04
CA ILE A 90 31.64 33.00 3.53
C ILE A 90 32.07 32.67 4.95
N GLN A 91 31.14 32.28 5.84
CA GLN A 91 31.46 31.89 7.22
C GLN A 91 32.38 30.67 7.26
N ILE A 92 32.12 29.69 6.41
CA ILE A 92 32.98 28.51 6.26
C ILE A 92 34.39 28.91 5.82
N GLY A 93 34.47 29.83 4.86
CA GLY A 93 35.75 30.41 4.40
C GLY A 93 36.52 31.10 5.52
N THR A 94 35.85 31.93 6.32
CA THR A 94 36.43 32.62 7.47
C THR A 94 36.93 31.65 8.54
N MET A 95 36.12 30.64 8.90
CA MET A 95 36.55 29.62 9.85
C MET A 95 37.80 28.87 9.37
N LYS A 96 37.84 28.52 8.07
CA LYS A 96 39.02 27.87 7.48
C LYS A 96 40.25 28.77 7.47
N ALA A 97 40.07 30.07 7.20
CA ALA A 97 41.16 31.05 7.25
C ALA A 97 41.70 31.22 8.67
N LEU A 98 40.86 31.09 9.69
CA LEU A 98 41.24 31.09 11.11
C LEU A 98 41.87 29.75 11.58
N GLY A 99 42.05 28.78 10.68
CA GLY A 99 42.72 27.52 11.01
C GLY A 99 41.79 26.41 11.51
N TYR A 100 40.46 26.57 11.45
CA TYR A 100 39.54 25.48 11.82
C TYR A 100 39.62 24.34 10.81
N GLY A 101 39.83 23.12 11.31
CA GLY A 101 39.89 21.93 10.50
C GLY A 101 38.48 21.53 9.94
N LYS A 102 38.49 20.81 8.82
CA LYS A 102 37.24 20.33 8.19
C LYS A 102 36.27 19.63 9.14
N PRO A 103 36.71 18.72 10.05
CA PRO A 103 35.76 18.03 10.94
C PRO A 103 35.05 18.98 11.91
N LYS A 104 35.73 20.02 12.42
CA LYS A 104 35.11 21.02 13.31
C LYS A 104 34.03 21.84 12.58
N ILE A 105 34.25 22.14 11.31
CA ILE A 105 33.26 22.86 10.48
C ILE A 105 32.08 21.95 10.16
N LEU A 106 32.32 20.67 9.80
CA LEU A 106 31.27 19.71 9.55
C LEU A 106 30.42 19.45 10.79
N PHE A 107 31.03 19.41 11.97
CA PHE A 107 30.34 19.14 13.22
C PHE A 107 29.14 20.09 13.46
N LYS A 108 29.25 21.36 13.08
CA LYS A 108 28.13 22.32 13.16
C LYS A 108 26.88 21.80 12.41
N TYR A 109 27.07 21.31 11.19
CA TYR A 109 25.99 20.86 10.31
C TYR A 109 25.43 19.49 10.73
N ILE A 110 26.33 18.59 11.15
CA ILE A 110 25.98 17.29 11.72
C ILE A 110 25.17 17.48 13.01
N PHE A 111 25.63 18.34 13.91
CA PHE A 111 24.88 18.61 15.14
C PHE A 111 23.49 19.20 14.88
N TYR A 112 23.38 20.10 13.91
CA TYR A 112 22.09 20.66 13.51
C TYR A 112 21.15 19.56 12.95
N SER A 113 21.64 18.74 12.03
CA SER A 113 20.90 17.63 11.45
C SER A 113 20.49 16.61 12.51
N PHE A 114 21.42 16.25 13.40
CA PHE A 114 21.19 15.32 14.49
C PHE A 114 20.07 15.81 15.43
N THR A 115 20.16 17.05 15.91
CA THR A 115 19.13 17.60 16.80
C THR A 115 17.77 17.68 16.13
N ALA A 116 17.70 18.10 14.87
CA ALA A 116 16.47 18.14 14.09
C ALA A 116 15.87 16.75 13.90
N THR A 117 16.69 15.75 13.60
CA THR A 117 16.24 14.38 13.40
C THR A 117 15.79 13.74 14.70
N VAL A 118 16.51 13.92 15.80
CA VAL A 118 16.11 13.37 17.11
C VAL A 118 14.79 13.97 17.58
N THR A 119 14.66 15.30 17.54
CA THR A 119 13.41 15.97 17.95
C THR A 119 12.25 15.56 17.04
N GLY A 120 12.48 15.50 15.73
CA GLY A 120 11.48 15.02 14.77
C GLY A 120 11.07 13.56 14.99
N SER A 121 12.03 12.68 15.31
CA SER A 121 11.76 11.28 15.63
C SER A 121 10.93 11.12 16.91
N ILE A 122 11.26 11.85 17.97
CA ILE A 122 10.49 11.81 19.23
C ILE A 122 9.05 12.26 18.98
N LEU A 123 8.86 13.39 18.31
CA LEU A 123 7.52 13.90 17.99
C LEU A 123 6.77 12.94 17.07
N GLY A 124 7.46 12.40 16.06
CA GLY A 124 6.89 11.44 15.12
C GLY A 124 6.46 10.15 15.80
N LEU A 125 7.26 9.60 16.71
CA LEU A 125 6.91 8.41 17.48
C LEU A 125 5.72 8.67 18.42
N VAL A 126 5.72 9.79 19.15
CA VAL A 126 4.60 10.11 20.07
C VAL A 126 3.29 10.28 19.31
N ILE A 127 3.30 11.05 18.24
CA ILE A 127 2.10 11.31 17.44
C ILE A 127 1.68 10.04 16.68
N GLY A 128 2.62 9.39 16.01
CA GLY A 128 2.35 8.20 15.20
C GLY A 128 1.79 7.05 16.02
N TYR A 129 2.37 6.79 17.17
CA TYR A 129 1.95 5.72 18.06
C TYR A 129 0.56 5.93 18.67
N ASN A 130 0.15 7.17 18.87
CA ASN A 130 -1.19 7.49 19.36
C ASN A 130 -2.23 7.59 18.26
N LEU A 131 -1.86 8.11 17.09
CA LEU A 131 -2.81 8.42 16.02
C LEU A 131 -3.12 7.19 15.15
N PHE A 132 -2.08 6.53 14.61
CA PHE A 132 -2.28 5.48 13.61
C PHE A 132 -3.00 4.23 14.14
N PRO A 133 -2.64 3.64 15.29
CA PRO A 133 -3.35 2.47 15.78
C PRO A 133 -4.84 2.74 16.05
N ARG A 134 -5.15 3.91 16.60
CA ARG A 134 -6.55 4.29 16.86
C ARG A 134 -7.33 4.53 15.58
N ALA A 135 -6.72 5.16 14.59
CA ALA A 135 -7.37 5.41 13.28
C ALA A 135 -7.64 4.09 12.54
N ILE A 136 -6.68 3.16 12.55
CA ILE A 136 -6.84 1.82 11.96
C ILE A 136 -7.90 1.05 12.71
N PHE A 137 -7.84 1.01 14.04
CA PHE A 137 -8.83 0.33 14.87
C PHE A 137 -10.25 0.87 14.63
N ALA A 138 -10.43 2.19 14.57
CA ALA A 138 -11.73 2.79 14.28
C ALA A 138 -12.27 2.42 12.90
N ALA A 139 -11.40 2.26 11.90
CA ALA A 139 -11.80 1.82 10.57
C ALA A 139 -12.25 0.35 10.56
N TYR A 140 -11.53 -0.54 11.24
CA TYR A 140 -11.85 -1.96 11.28
C TYR A 140 -12.94 -2.36 12.26
N SER A 141 -13.17 -1.57 13.32
CA SER A 141 -14.28 -1.79 14.25
C SER A 141 -15.67 -1.64 13.63
N ILE A 142 -15.76 -1.06 12.42
CA ILE A 142 -17.00 -1.02 11.64
C ILE A 142 -17.29 -2.38 11.01
N LEU A 143 -16.25 -3.14 10.64
CA LEU A 143 -16.36 -4.41 9.92
C LEU A 143 -16.34 -5.61 10.87
N TYR A 144 -15.60 -5.51 11.97
CA TYR A 144 -15.32 -6.62 12.88
C TYR A 144 -15.67 -6.24 14.32
N THR A 145 -16.17 -7.19 15.08
CA THR A 145 -16.33 -7.04 16.54
C THR A 145 -14.97 -7.29 17.20
N LEU A 146 -14.18 -6.22 17.37
CA LEU A 146 -12.84 -6.29 17.93
C LEU A 146 -12.84 -6.06 19.45
N PRO A 147 -11.98 -6.76 20.22
CA PRO A 147 -11.74 -6.44 21.62
C PRO A 147 -11.10 -5.05 21.77
N SER A 148 -10.95 -4.57 22.99
CA SER A 148 -10.27 -3.30 23.25
C SER A 148 -8.84 -3.33 22.73
N ILE A 149 -8.45 -2.22 22.04
CA ILE A 149 -7.10 -2.10 21.48
C ILE A 149 -6.07 -1.96 22.61
N GLU A 150 -5.08 -2.82 22.59
CA GLU A 150 -3.86 -2.68 23.38
C GLU A 150 -2.74 -2.22 22.44
N THR A 151 -2.09 -1.13 22.79
CA THR A 151 -0.97 -0.56 22.02
C THR A 151 0.31 -0.59 22.84
N PRO A 152 0.94 -1.77 23.04
CA PRO A 152 2.20 -1.84 23.77
C PRO A 152 3.31 -1.11 22.97
N PHE A 153 4.09 -0.27 23.62
CA PHE A 153 5.17 0.45 22.96
C PHE A 153 6.38 -0.47 22.73
N HIS A 154 6.67 -0.78 21.48
CA HIS A 154 7.83 -1.58 21.11
C HIS A 154 9.09 -0.72 20.93
N TRP A 155 9.88 -0.60 22.00
CA TRP A 155 11.11 0.18 22.03
C TRP A 155 12.11 -0.19 20.92
N THR A 156 12.19 -1.47 20.57
CA THR A 156 13.09 -1.97 19.54
C THR A 156 12.79 -1.37 18.16
N PHE A 157 11.51 -1.33 17.78
CA PHE A 157 11.08 -0.70 16.51
C PHE A 157 11.26 0.81 16.55
N GLY A 158 10.91 1.48 17.65
CA GLY A 158 11.11 2.92 17.80
C GLY A 158 12.58 3.30 17.72
N ALA A 159 13.47 2.54 18.36
CA ALA A 159 14.92 2.77 18.29
C ALA A 159 15.48 2.48 16.90
N ALA A 160 15.06 1.37 16.26
CA ALA A 160 15.55 1.00 14.93
C ALA A 160 15.14 2.04 13.86
N THR A 161 13.89 2.51 13.88
CA THR A 161 13.42 3.53 12.93
C THR A 161 14.10 4.88 13.16
N THR A 162 14.31 5.29 14.42
CA THR A 162 15.07 6.51 14.76
C THR A 162 16.51 6.41 14.29
N PHE A 163 17.16 5.27 14.50
CA PHE A 163 18.53 5.04 14.05
C PHE A 163 18.63 5.07 12.52
N ALA A 164 17.70 4.45 11.81
CA ALA A 164 17.62 4.49 10.35
C ALA A 164 17.43 5.93 9.84
N ALA A 165 16.57 6.73 10.49
CA ALA A 165 16.37 8.14 10.17
C ALA A 165 17.65 8.95 10.38
N LEU A 166 18.34 8.73 11.50
CA LEU A 166 19.63 9.38 11.78
C LEU A 166 20.69 9.04 10.74
N LEU A 167 20.87 7.76 10.44
CA LEU A 167 21.82 7.34 9.40
C LEU A 167 21.50 8.00 8.06
N CYS A 168 20.25 7.97 7.66
CA CYS A 168 19.81 8.58 6.41
C CYS A 168 20.15 10.07 6.38
N THR A 169 19.70 10.85 7.36
CA THR A 169 19.89 12.31 7.38
C THR A 169 21.36 12.72 7.51
N GLU A 170 22.14 12.01 8.32
CA GLU A 170 23.56 12.31 8.50
C GLU A 170 24.40 12.01 7.25
N ILE A 171 24.14 10.88 6.56
CA ILE A 171 24.83 10.56 5.31
C ILE A 171 24.61 11.68 4.27
N PHE A 172 23.36 12.13 4.11
CA PHE A 172 23.03 13.19 3.15
C PHE A 172 23.56 14.57 3.59
N THR A 173 23.58 14.86 4.89
CA THR A 173 24.21 16.07 5.45
C THR A 173 25.71 16.10 5.15
N ILE A 174 26.41 15.02 5.41
CA ILE A 174 27.84 14.89 5.11
C ILE A 174 28.09 15.05 3.61
N ALA A 175 27.28 14.36 2.78
CA ALA A 175 27.38 14.45 1.32
C ALA A 175 27.18 15.90 0.79
N ALA A 176 26.24 16.64 1.39
CA ALA A 176 26.01 18.05 1.05
C ALA A 176 27.21 18.94 1.41
N CYS A 177 27.82 18.71 2.57
CA CYS A 177 28.88 19.56 3.14
C CYS A 177 30.25 19.28 2.52
N ILE A 178 30.56 18.04 2.13
CA ILE A 178 31.93 17.65 1.69
C ILE A 178 32.43 18.50 0.54
N ASN A 179 31.61 18.79 -0.45
CA ASN A 179 32.05 19.51 -1.65
C ASN A 179 32.47 20.95 -1.33
N THR A 180 31.72 21.63 -0.47
CA THR A 180 32.05 23.03 -0.06
C THR A 180 33.23 23.07 0.89
N THR A 181 33.34 22.11 1.82
CA THR A 181 34.45 22.06 2.77
C THR A 181 35.78 21.65 2.12
N LYS A 182 35.82 21.16 0.90
CA LYS A 182 37.04 20.90 0.13
C LYS A 182 37.64 22.16 -0.51
N GLU A 183 36.81 23.18 -0.79
CA GLU A 183 37.30 24.43 -1.44
C GLU A 183 38.28 25.21 -0.53
N VAL A 184 39.23 25.93 -1.15
CA VAL A 184 40.21 26.76 -0.41
C VAL A 184 39.54 28.00 0.20
N PRO A 185 40.03 28.54 1.34
CA PRO A 185 39.43 29.69 2.02
C PRO A 185 39.19 30.89 1.11
N ALA A 186 40.18 31.27 0.32
CA ALA A 186 40.07 32.39 -0.63
C ALA A 186 38.93 32.23 -1.65
N ALA A 187 38.71 31.03 -2.16
CA ALA A 187 37.64 30.76 -3.07
C ALA A 187 36.27 30.77 -2.40
N LEU A 188 36.17 30.41 -1.10
CA LEU A 188 34.95 30.44 -0.33
C LEU A 188 34.51 31.87 0.04
N MET A 189 35.44 32.77 0.27
CA MET A 189 35.17 34.16 0.63
C MET A 189 34.76 35.01 -0.59
N LEU A 190 35.09 34.57 -1.81
CA LEU A 190 34.69 35.27 -3.02
C LEU A 190 33.29 34.79 -3.48
N PRO A 191 32.46 35.72 -4.00
CA PRO A 191 31.21 35.34 -4.63
C PRO A 191 31.45 34.32 -5.75
N LYS A 192 30.66 33.28 -5.79
CA LYS A 192 30.79 32.23 -6.79
C LYS A 192 30.55 32.82 -8.20
N ALA A 193 31.56 32.78 -9.04
CA ALA A 193 31.43 33.25 -10.41
C ALA A 193 30.29 32.55 -11.12
N PRO A 194 29.44 33.27 -11.88
CA PRO A 194 28.34 32.65 -12.63
C PRO A 194 28.91 31.62 -13.60
N LYS A 195 28.35 30.41 -13.60
CA LYS A 195 28.77 29.38 -14.55
C LYS A 195 28.52 29.86 -15.98
N MET A 196 29.52 29.67 -16.84
CA MET A 196 29.38 29.98 -18.26
C MET A 196 28.16 29.26 -18.86
N GLY A 197 27.34 30.00 -19.56
CA GLY A 197 26.11 29.47 -20.16
C GLY A 197 26.43 28.53 -21.32
N LYS A 198 26.03 27.26 -21.17
CA LYS A 198 26.02 26.30 -22.29
C LYS A 198 24.70 26.41 -23.04
N ARG A 199 24.69 26.10 -24.35
CA ARG A 199 23.45 26.01 -25.14
C ARG A 199 22.51 25.01 -24.49
N ILE A 200 21.26 25.40 -24.32
CA ILE A 200 20.21 24.56 -23.74
C ILE A 200 19.46 23.79 -24.82
N LEU A 201 18.86 22.65 -24.45
CA LEU A 201 18.07 21.80 -25.37
C LEU A 201 16.94 22.58 -26.07
N LEU A 202 16.32 23.53 -25.35
CA LEU A 202 15.26 24.37 -25.91
C LEU A 202 15.75 25.25 -27.07
N GLU A 203 17.04 25.63 -27.09
CA GLU A 203 17.64 26.40 -28.19
C GLU A 203 17.82 25.56 -29.48
N ARG A 204 17.84 24.23 -29.38
CA ARG A 204 17.87 23.33 -30.54
C ARG A 204 16.56 23.33 -31.30
N ILE A 205 15.44 23.59 -30.61
CA ILE A 205 14.10 23.67 -31.24
C ILE A 205 13.92 25.11 -31.77
N ARG A 206 14.51 25.42 -32.91
CA ARG A 206 14.54 26.77 -33.50
C ARG A 206 13.16 27.44 -33.62
N PRO A 207 12.06 26.77 -34.06
CA PRO A 207 10.76 27.44 -34.24
C PRO A 207 10.16 27.87 -32.90
N LEU A 208 10.31 27.05 -31.84
CA LEU A 208 9.81 27.36 -30.49
C LEU A 208 10.65 28.48 -29.87
N TRP A 209 11.98 28.42 -30.02
CA TRP A 209 12.90 29.41 -29.43
C TRP A 209 12.71 30.80 -30.04
N ARG A 210 12.42 30.91 -31.33
CA ARG A 210 12.19 32.19 -32.00
C ARG A 210 10.92 32.90 -31.50
N ARG A 211 9.86 32.17 -31.18
CA ARG A 211 8.57 32.70 -30.68
C ARG A 211 8.60 33.15 -29.21
N LEU A 212 9.61 32.76 -28.43
CA LEU A 212 9.71 33.13 -27.02
C LEU A 212 10.18 34.58 -26.86
N PRO A 213 9.55 35.41 -26.02
CA PRO A 213 10.01 36.75 -25.65
C PRO A 213 11.33 36.67 -24.88
N PHE A 214 12.07 37.75 -24.84
CA PHE A 214 13.40 37.84 -24.24
C PHE A 214 13.44 37.36 -22.79
N ILE A 215 12.47 37.79 -21.96
CA ILE A 215 12.37 37.39 -20.53
C ILE A 215 12.28 35.86 -20.40
N ARG A 216 11.42 35.20 -21.18
CA ARG A 216 11.29 33.75 -21.13
C ARG A 216 12.56 33.03 -21.57
N LYS A 217 13.29 33.58 -22.55
CA LYS A 217 14.60 33.04 -22.98
C LYS A 217 15.63 33.11 -21.85
N VAL A 218 15.68 34.25 -21.12
CA VAL A 218 16.61 34.46 -20.00
C VAL A 218 16.23 33.52 -18.85
N THR A 219 14.94 33.41 -18.52
CA THR A 219 14.44 32.49 -17.47
C THR A 219 14.79 31.05 -17.79
N ALA A 220 14.53 30.59 -19.01
CA ALA A 220 14.89 29.25 -19.44
C ALA A 220 16.39 28.98 -19.32
N ARG A 221 17.23 29.91 -19.77
CA ARG A 221 18.70 29.80 -19.61
C ARG A 221 19.13 29.75 -18.17
N ASN A 222 18.53 30.53 -17.29
CA ASN A 222 18.84 30.52 -15.85
C ASN A 222 18.44 29.21 -15.17
N ILE A 223 17.26 28.69 -15.48
CA ILE A 223 16.77 27.38 -14.99
C ILE A 223 17.77 26.28 -15.39
N PHE A 224 18.13 26.20 -16.64
CA PHE A 224 19.04 25.16 -17.13
C PHE A 224 20.51 25.39 -16.75
N ARG A 225 20.90 26.59 -16.36
CA ARG A 225 22.23 26.88 -15.78
C ARG A 225 22.42 26.20 -14.43
N TYR A 226 21.37 26.16 -13.61
CA TYR A 226 21.38 25.57 -12.26
C TYR A 226 20.61 24.26 -12.17
N LYS A 227 20.81 23.38 -13.15
CA LYS A 227 20.09 22.09 -13.29
C LYS A 227 20.02 21.30 -11.99
N LYS A 228 21.15 21.18 -11.25
CA LYS A 228 21.20 20.42 -10.00
C LYS A 228 20.16 20.94 -9.00
N ARG A 229 20.09 22.27 -8.82
CA ARG A 229 19.13 22.91 -7.90
C ARG A 229 17.69 22.72 -8.38
N LEU A 230 17.46 22.87 -9.69
CA LEU A 230 16.14 22.62 -10.30
C LEU A 230 15.69 21.20 -10.02
N PHE A 231 16.50 20.19 -10.37
CA PHE A 231 16.15 18.79 -10.19
C PHE A 231 15.91 18.44 -8.73
N MET A 232 16.73 18.91 -7.79
CA MET A 232 16.53 18.68 -6.36
C MET A 232 15.18 19.23 -5.88
N THR A 233 14.84 20.46 -6.29
CA THR A 233 13.55 21.07 -5.91
C THR A 233 12.38 20.33 -6.54
N VAL A 234 12.45 20.02 -7.83
CA VAL A 234 11.39 19.30 -8.55
C VAL A 234 11.17 17.91 -7.97
N ILE A 235 12.25 17.15 -7.72
CA ILE A 235 12.15 15.80 -7.18
C ILE A 235 11.58 15.83 -5.74
N GLY A 236 12.00 16.81 -4.91
CA GLY A 236 11.47 16.96 -3.56
C GLY A 236 9.95 17.24 -3.56
N ILE A 237 9.50 18.21 -4.36
CA ILE A 237 8.08 18.55 -4.48
C ILE A 237 7.30 17.38 -5.11
N ALA A 238 7.83 16.79 -6.18
CA ALA A 238 7.21 15.64 -6.84
C ALA A 238 7.07 14.44 -5.90
N GLY A 239 8.07 14.17 -5.05
CA GLY A 239 8.01 13.11 -4.05
C GLY A 239 6.88 13.31 -3.03
N CYS A 240 6.77 14.51 -2.46
CA CYS A 240 5.68 14.84 -1.53
C CYS A 240 4.30 14.76 -2.21
N THR A 241 4.19 15.29 -3.44
CA THR A 241 2.94 15.24 -4.21
C THR A 241 2.57 13.81 -4.58
N ALA A 242 3.54 12.97 -4.94
CA ALA A 242 3.33 11.56 -5.26
C ALA A 242 2.78 10.79 -4.06
N LEU A 243 3.34 11.01 -2.86
CA LEU A 243 2.83 10.38 -1.62
C LEU A 243 1.38 10.79 -1.32
N MET A 244 1.06 12.08 -1.46
CA MET A 244 -0.30 12.56 -1.28
C MET A 244 -1.25 11.96 -2.32
N LEU A 245 -0.85 11.92 -3.59
CA LEU A 245 -1.63 11.33 -4.68
C LEU A 245 -1.83 9.82 -4.47
N THR A 246 -0.82 9.11 -3.99
CA THR A 246 -0.92 7.69 -3.65
C THR A 246 -1.94 7.46 -2.53
N GLY A 247 -1.91 8.27 -1.47
CA GLY A 247 -2.87 8.15 -0.38
C GLY A 247 -4.32 8.37 -0.82
N PHE A 248 -4.59 9.42 -1.59
CA PHE A 248 -5.93 9.66 -2.15
C PHE A 248 -6.32 8.63 -3.21
N GLY A 249 -5.36 8.20 -4.04
CA GLY A 249 -5.58 7.15 -5.04
C GLY A 249 -5.98 5.82 -4.40
N LEU A 250 -5.29 5.43 -3.32
CA LEU A 250 -5.61 4.23 -2.56
C LEU A 250 -7.01 4.32 -1.93
N LYS A 251 -7.31 5.45 -1.28
CA LYS A 251 -8.65 5.70 -0.72
C LYS A 251 -9.75 5.56 -1.79
N ASN A 252 -9.59 6.21 -2.93
CA ASN A 252 -10.59 6.15 -4.01
C ASN A 252 -10.70 4.73 -4.58
N SER A 253 -9.56 4.04 -4.77
CA SER A 253 -9.58 2.66 -5.28
C SER A 253 -10.35 1.72 -4.35
N ILE A 254 -10.14 1.83 -3.03
CA ILE A 254 -10.87 1.01 -2.05
C ILE A 254 -12.36 1.37 -2.06
N SER A 255 -12.71 2.65 -2.09
CA SER A 255 -14.11 3.10 -2.14
C SER A 255 -14.83 2.62 -3.41
N ASP A 256 -14.12 2.63 -4.55
CA ASP A 256 -14.68 2.19 -5.83
C ASP A 256 -14.87 0.66 -5.93
N ILE A 257 -14.12 -0.13 -5.13
CA ILE A 257 -14.25 -1.59 -5.15
C ILE A 257 -15.68 -2.00 -4.76
N VAL A 258 -16.19 -1.44 -3.65
CA VAL A 258 -17.54 -1.77 -3.15
C VAL A 258 -18.60 -1.41 -4.20
N GLY A 259 -18.52 -0.21 -4.76
CA GLY A 259 -19.45 0.22 -5.80
C GLY A 259 -19.43 -0.71 -7.02
N LYS A 260 -18.23 -1.06 -7.51
CA LYS A 260 -18.10 -1.97 -8.66
C LYS A 260 -18.52 -3.39 -8.36
N GLN A 261 -18.22 -3.88 -7.15
CA GLN A 261 -18.60 -5.23 -6.76
C GLN A 261 -20.13 -5.41 -6.73
N PHE A 262 -20.83 -4.46 -6.12
CA PHE A 262 -22.28 -4.57 -5.84
C PHE A 262 -23.16 -3.77 -6.81
N SER A 263 -22.64 -3.13 -7.82
CA SER A 263 -23.43 -2.52 -8.89
C SER A 263 -23.07 -3.00 -10.27
N ASP A 264 -21.84 -3.49 -10.49
CA ASP A 264 -21.39 -3.91 -11.82
C ASP A 264 -21.27 -5.44 -11.96
N VAL A 265 -21.04 -6.16 -10.85
CA VAL A 265 -20.78 -7.62 -10.89
C VAL A 265 -21.87 -8.41 -10.18
N ILE A 266 -22.16 -8.08 -8.93
CA ILE A 266 -23.22 -8.71 -8.12
C ILE A 266 -24.46 -7.82 -8.22
N LEU A 267 -25.47 -8.28 -8.90
CA LEU A 267 -26.69 -7.51 -9.20
C LEU A 267 -27.88 -7.92 -8.35
N TYR A 268 -27.80 -9.01 -7.59
CA TYR A 268 -28.89 -9.42 -6.71
C TYR A 268 -28.95 -8.56 -5.43
N ASP A 269 -30.15 -8.33 -4.90
CA ASP A 269 -30.37 -7.49 -3.72
C ASP A 269 -30.06 -8.21 -2.40
N PHE A 270 -30.41 -9.50 -2.29
CA PHE A 270 -30.11 -10.33 -1.11
C PHE A 270 -29.99 -11.80 -1.50
N ASN A 271 -29.34 -12.58 -0.65
CA ASN A 271 -29.28 -14.03 -0.75
C ASN A 271 -29.90 -14.70 0.48
N ALA A 272 -30.43 -15.88 0.30
CA ALA A 272 -30.94 -16.72 1.36
C ALA A 272 -30.22 -18.06 1.34
N VAL A 273 -29.66 -18.47 2.47
CA VAL A 273 -29.00 -19.77 2.60
C VAL A 273 -30.05 -20.80 3.05
N VAL A 274 -30.22 -21.83 2.26
CA VAL A 274 -31.16 -22.92 2.52
C VAL A 274 -30.46 -24.28 2.50
N HIS A 275 -30.96 -25.26 3.23
CA HIS A 275 -30.31 -26.57 3.28
C HIS A 275 -30.45 -27.34 1.97
N SER A 276 -31.56 -27.16 1.27
CA SER A 276 -31.77 -27.72 -0.06
C SER A 276 -32.76 -26.88 -0.88
N GLN A 277 -32.68 -27.00 -2.19
CA GLN A 277 -33.65 -26.36 -3.09
C GLN A 277 -35.08 -26.84 -2.81
N THR A 278 -35.25 -28.10 -2.51
CA THR A 278 -36.54 -28.69 -2.16
C THR A 278 -37.16 -28.07 -0.90
N ASP A 279 -36.34 -27.75 0.10
CA ASP A 279 -36.81 -27.07 1.33
C ASP A 279 -37.28 -25.64 1.01
N PHE A 280 -36.63 -24.96 0.12
CA PHE A 280 -37.03 -23.63 -0.34
C PHE A 280 -38.38 -23.67 -1.07
N GLU A 281 -38.53 -24.60 -2.02
CA GLU A 281 -39.76 -24.76 -2.78
C GLU A 281 -40.95 -25.15 -1.88
N ASN A 282 -40.72 -26.04 -0.90
CA ASN A 282 -41.75 -26.47 0.02
C ASN A 282 -42.09 -25.42 1.11
N SER A 283 -41.26 -24.43 1.33
CA SER A 283 -41.47 -23.39 2.32
C SER A 283 -42.54 -22.36 1.94
N GLY A 284 -42.95 -22.31 0.68
CA GLY A 284 -43.82 -21.27 0.13
C GLY A 284 -43.12 -19.94 -0.07
N ALA A 285 -41.78 -19.87 0.12
CA ALA A 285 -41.00 -18.67 -0.06
C ALA A 285 -40.98 -18.17 -1.51
N ALA A 286 -41.04 -19.12 -2.46
CA ALA A 286 -41.14 -18.82 -3.89
C ALA A 286 -42.42 -18.04 -4.23
N ASP A 287 -43.55 -18.41 -3.62
CA ASP A 287 -44.84 -17.74 -3.84
C ASP A 287 -44.82 -16.30 -3.30
N ILE A 288 -44.17 -16.09 -2.14
CA ILE A 288 -43.99 -14.75 -1.55
C ILE A 288 -43.12 -13.89 -2.45
N LEU A 289 -42.01 -14.42 -2.98
CA LEU A 289 -41.14 -13.67 -3.89
C LEU A 289 -41.90 -13.28 -5.17
N GLN A 290 -42.75 -14.15 -5.69
CA GLN A 290 -43.55 -13.87 -6.86
C GLN A 290 -44.60 -12.76 -6.58
N GLU A 291 -45.17 -12.70 -5.38
CA GLU A 291 -46.09 -11.63 -4.96
C GLU A 291 -45.38 -10.27 -4.98
N TYR A 292 -44.06 -10.19 -4.59
CA TYR A 292 -43.27 -9.00 -4.68
C TYR A 292 -42.69 -8.72 -6.08
N GLY A 293 -42.96 -9.58 -7.06
CA GLY A 293 -42.40 -9.49 -8.42
C GLY A 293 -40.88 -9.77 -8.46
N ALA A 294 -40.34 -10.42 -7.43
CA ALA A 294 -38.95 -10.76 -7.34
C ALA A 294 -38.63 -12.06 -8.08
N GLU A 295 -37.46 -12.10 -8.72
CA GLU A 295 -36.90 -13.29 -9.33
C GLU A 295 -35.82 -13.87 -8.43
N TYR A 296 -35.64 -15.18 -8.46
CA TYR A 296 -34.56 -15.86 -7.73
C TYR A 296 -33.76 -16.77 -8.66
N LEU A 297 -32.47 -16.93 -8.36
CA LEU A 297 -31.56 -17.84 -9.03
C LEU A 297 -30.90 -18.73 -7.98
N PRO A 298 -31.15 -20.06 -7.99
CA PRO A 298 -30.38 -20.95 -7.13
C PRO A 298 -28.91 -20.95 -7.51
N TYR A 299 -28.04 -20.91 -6.53
CA TYR A 299 -26.62 -21.06 -6.76
C TYR A 299 -25.96 -21.77 -5.57
N TYR A 300 -24.85 -22.42 -5.84
CA TYR A 300 -24.02 -23.06 -4.84
C TYR A 300 -22.78 -22.21 -4.62
N GLU A 301 -22.41 -22.00 -3.37
CA GLU A 301 -21.20 -21.26 -3.02
C GLU A 301 -20.30 -22.10 -2.10
N LYS A 302 -19.02 -22.01 -2.35
CA LYS A 302 -18.02 -22.66 -1.49
C LYS A 302 -16.71 -21.86 -1.49
N TYR A 303 -16.11 -21.77 -0.30
CA TYR A 303 -14.73 -21.37 -0.17
C TYR A 303 -13.82 -22.57 -0.42
N ILE A 304 -12.81 -22.41 -1.23
CA ILE A 304 -11.78 -23.40 -1.53
C ILE A 304 -10.41 -22.77 -1.48
N ASP A 305 -9.41 -23.58 -1.21
CA ASP A 305 -8.00 -23.16 -1.32
C ASP A 305 -7.49 -23.56 -2.69
N ALA A 306 -7.05 -22.57 -3.46
CA ALA A 306 -6.39 -22.78 -4.74
C ALA A 306 -4.89 -22.70 -4.54
N TYR A 307 -4.18 -23.79 -4.83
CA TYR A 307 -2.74 -23.90 -4.70
C TYR A 307 -2.03 -23.63 -6.01
N ALA A 308 -0.85 -22.99 -5.95
CA ALA A 308 0.03 -22.89 -7.10
C ALA A 308 0.49 -24.31 -7.53
N GLU A 309 0.90 -24.46 -8.80
CA GLU A 309 1.28 -25.77 -9.37
C GLU A 309 2.44 -26.42 -8.60
N ASP A 310 3.30 -25.62 -7.98
CA ASP A 310 4.43 -26.07 -7.14
C ASP A 310 4.07 -26.24 -5.65
N GLY A 311 2.85 -25.91 -5.26
CA GLY A 311 2.35 -25.99 -3.89
C GLY A 311 2.96 -24.95 -2.93
N SER A 312 3.69 -23.95 -3.45
CA SER A 312 4.42 -22.97 -2.63
C SER A 312 3.55 -21.84 -2.08
N GLU A 313 2.48 -21.52 -2.77
CA GLU A 313 1.54 -20.48 -2.38
C GLU A 313 0.11 -20.98 -2.55
N PHE A 314 -0.81 -20.55 -1.69
CA PHE A 314 -2.23 -20.80 -1.82
C PHE A 314 -3.03 -19.50 -1.75
N ILE A 315 -4.20 -19.51 -2.36
CA ILE A 315 -5.12 -18.38 -2.37
C ILE A 315 -6.50 -18.92 -1.98
N HIS A 316 -7.11 -18.29 -0.99
CA HIS A 316 -8.52 -18.53 -0.70
C HIS A 316 -9.37 -18.05 -1.87
N ALA A 317 -10.07 -18.96 -2.49
CA ALA A 317 -10.93 -18.70 -3.63
C ALA A 317 -12.40 -18.91 -3.26
N TYR A 318 -13.23 -18.00 -3.74
CA TYR A 318 -14.68 -18.09 -3.58
C TYR A 318 -15.27 -18.59 -4.88
N VAL A 319 -15.88 -19.76 -4.84
CA VAL A 319 -16.50 -20.38 -6.00
C VAL A 319 -18.00 -20.17 -5.94
N LEU A 320 -18.53 -19.54 -6.97
CA LEU A 320 -19.96 -19.38 -7.22
C LEU A 320 -20.34 -20.27 -8.40
N SER A 321 -21.27 -21.17 -8.18
CA SER A 321 -21.84 -22.03 -9.24
C SER A 321 -23.33 -21.81 -9.31
N PRO A 322 -23.80 -20.87 -10.15
CA PRO A 322 -25.23 -20.69 -10.37
C PRO A 322 -25.80 -21.91 -11.09
N ASP A 323 -27.08 -22.19 -10.82
CA ASP A 323 -27.76 -23.29 -11.47
C ASP A 323 -27.76 -23.12 -13.00
N CYS A 324 -27.13 -24.10 -13.68
CA CYS A 324 -27.05 -24.17 -15.14
C CYS A 324 -27.95 -25.26 -15.73
N THR A 325 -28.92 -25.77 -14.98
CA THR A 325 -29.85 -26.78 -15.46
C THR A 325 -30.72 -26.28 -16.62
N GLU A 326 -31.22 -27.19 -17.41
CA GLU A 326 -32.12 -26.89 -18.52
C GLU A 326 -33.35 -26.12 -18.01
N GLY A 327 -33.54 -24.89 -18.51
CA GLY A 327 -34.64 -23.99 -18.12
C GLY A 327 -34.19 -22.63 -17.55
N VAL A 328 -32.97 -22.50 -17.04
CA VAL A 328 -32.42 -21.22 -16.65
C VAL A 328 -31.69 -20.59 -17.84
N SER A 329 -32.29 -19.58 -18.46
CA SER A 329 -31.67 -18.91 -19.60
C SER A 329 -30.39 -18.18 -19.20
N GLU A 330 -29.43 -18.09 -20.13
CA GLU A 330 -28.21 -17.30 -19.97
C GLU A 330 -28.51 -15.84 -19.59
N LYS A 331 -29.57 -15.28 -20.20
CA LYS A 331 -30.02 -13.90 -19.87
C LYS A 331 -30.44 -13.79 -18.40
N ARG A 332 -31.12 -14.76 -17.84
CA ARG A 332 -31.54 -14.77 -16.45
C ARG A 332 -30.36 -14.82 -15.50
N ARG A 333 -29.29 -15.56 -15.83
CA ARG A 333 -28.05 -15.57 -15.04
C ARG A 333 -27.34 -14.21 -15.08
N ALA A 334 -27.35 -13.55 -16.22
CA ALA A 334 -26.75 -12.23 -16.39
C ALA A 334 -27.46 -11.12 -15.59
N ASP A 335 -28.76 -11.32 -15.26
CA ASP A 335 -29.52 -10.38 -14.43
C ASP A 335 -29.06 -10.42 -12.94
N PHE A 336 -28.41 -11.50 -12.49
CA PHE A 336 -27.90 -11.66 -11.12
C PHE A 336 -26.39 -11.46 -11.02
N PHE A 337 -25.63 -11.87 -12.05
CA PHE A 337 -24.17 -11.80 -12.09
C PHE A 337 -23.71 -11.30 -13.47
N SER A 338 -23.14 -10.11 -13.50
CA SER A 338 -22.58 -9.53 -14.71
C SER A 338 -21.06 -9.70 -14.72
N LEU A 339 -20.58 -10.66 -15.51
CA LEU A 339 -19.16 -10.97 -15.62
C LEU A 339 -18.60 -10.32 -16.89
N HIS A 340 -17.60 -9.46 -16.74
CA HIS A 340 -17.03 -8.75 -17.86
C HIS A 340 -15.51 -8.54 -17.72
N SER A 341 -14.84 -8.22 -18.83
CA SER A 341 -13.43 -7.86 -18.85
C SER A 341 -13.13 -6.60 -18.02
N ARG A 342 -11.87 -6.45 -17.59
CA ARG A 342 -11.41 -5.33 -16.76
C ARG A 342 -11.32 -3.98 -17.49
N GLU A 343 -11.94 -3.83 -18.66
CA GLU A 343 -11.86 -2.60 -19.44
C GLU A 343 -12.48 -1.40 -18.70
N LYS A 344 -11.83 -0.23 -18.82
CA LYS A 344 -12.25 0.98 -18.12
C LYS A 344 -13.48 1.64 -18.71
N SER A 345 -13.75 1.41 -20.00
CA SER A 345 -14.88 1.98 -20.72
C SER A 345 -15.98 0.93 -20.82
N GLU A 346 -17.19 1.29 -20.46
CA GLU A 346 -18.38 0.44 -20.57
C GLU A 346 -18.62 -0.04 -22.02
N LYS A 347 -18.21 0.74 -23.00
CA LYS A 347 -18.31 0.41 -24.44
C LYS A 347 -17.32 -0.65 -24.91
N ASP A 348 -16.21 -0.79 -24.21
CA ASP A 348 -15.12 -1.71 -24.56
C ASP A 348 -15.12 -2.96 -23.68
N ARG A 349 -16.14 -3.14 -22.81
CA ARG A 349 -16.28 -4.32 -21.95
C ARG A 349 -16.71 -5.52 -22.76
N GLU A 350 -15.97 -6.60 -22.65
CA GLU A 350 -16.33 -7.91 -23.15
C GLU A 350 -17.06 -8.67 -22.03
N TYR A 351 -18.30 -9.05 -22.27
CA TYR A 351 -19.11 -9.76 -21.31
C TYR A 351 -18.94 -11.28 -21.49
N TYR A 352 -18.77 -11.99 -20.40
CA TYR A 352 -18.57 -13.43 -20.38
C TYR A 352 -19.85 -14.12 -19.92
N SER A 353 -20.26 -15.15 -20.66
CA SER A 353 -21.39 -15.99 -20.27
C SER A 353 -20.92 -17.23 -19.53
N LEU A 354 -21.66 -17.61 -18.49
CA LEU A 354 -21.43 -18.88 -17.77
C LEU A 354 -22.05 -20.03 -18.58
N THR A 355 -21.19 -20.97 -19.00
CA THR A 355 -21.59 -22.19 -19.72
C THR A 355 -21.47 -23.40 -18.79
N GLN A 356 -22.13 -24.51 -19.15
CA GLN A 356 -22.10 -25.75 -18.35
C GLN A 356 -20.69 -26.37 -18.27
N ASP A 357 -19.86 -26.15 -19.29
CA ASP A 357 -18.55 -26.81 -19.44
C ASP A 357 -17.38 -25.87 -19.16
N GLY A 358 -17.62 -24.65 -18.68
CA GLY A 358 -16.60 -23.63 -18.49
C GLY A 358 -16.52 -23.09 -17.09
N VAL A 359 -15.32 -22.66 -16.69
CA VAL A 359 -15.08 -21.94 -15.44
C VAL A 359 -14.50 -20.56 -15.76
N ILE A 360 -15.10 -19.53 -15.19
CA ILE A 360 -14.55 -18.17 -15.27
C ILE A 360 -13.73 -17.91 -14.01
N ILE A 361 -12.44 -17.70 -14.19
CA ILE A 361 -11.53 -17.44 -13.09
C ILE A 361 -11.11 -15.97 -13.09
N THR A 362 -10.85 -15.43 -11.90
CA THR A 362 -10.34 -14.06 -11.78
C THR A 362 -8.90 -13.98 -12.29
N ALA A 363 -8.51 -12.82 -12.78
CA ALA A 363 -7.13 -12.58 -13.25
C ALA A 363 -6.04 -12.83 -12.15
N LYS A 364 -6.43 -12.89 -10.90
CA LYS A 364 -5.53 -13.25 -9.77
C LYS A 364 -5.31 -14.76 -9.70
N LEU A 365 -6.34 -15.56 -9.93
CA LEU A 365 -6.26 -17.03 -9.94
C LEU A 365 -5.60 -17.60 -11.21
N SER A 366 -5.55 -16.80 -12.29
CA SER A 366 -4.94 -17.22 -13.57
C SER A 366 -3.42 -17.01 -13.63
N LYS A 367 -2.82 -16.45 -12.60
CA LYS A 367 -1.38 -16.19 -12.47
C LYS A 367 -0.72 -17.22 -11.59
#